data_e36c460e15c3f50da1a84573977e04e5
#
_entry.id   e36c460e15c3f50da1a84573977e04e5
#
_cell.length_a   1.000
_cell.length_b   1.000
_cell.length_c   1.000
_cell.angle_alpha   90.00
_cell.angle_beta   90.00
_cell.angle_gamma   90.00
#
_symmetry.space_group_name_H-M   'P 1'
#
loop_
_entity.id
_entity.type
_entity.pdbx_description
1 polymer ?
#
loop_
_entity_poly.entity_id
_entity_poly.type
_entity_poly.pdbx_seq_one_letter_code
_entity_poly.pdbx_strand_id
1 'polypeptide(L)'
;LLVMDVIERVEIAIKTCLVIEHTLQHGPFGYLDRVNLPGMTIDQHRTFLEKIRNGAKNSREEFVLHFNAKYTSETDLPLWMAAEVMTFGGMLSLFRHADKAIKGKIAAMYGVSDDVLESWLLTLNVVRNMCAHHARLWNRGFAGKEFAVPRKHKHPAWHVPVAVPNDRMFGVLTLLRYLQGRVAPQSQWDERFRKLLTDHPAIPIHLMGFPADWMTCAIWKKQTT
;
A
#
# COMPACT_ATOMS: atom_id res chain seq x y z
N LEU A 1 10.98 -10.03 -7.15
CA LEU A 1 11.76 -9.31 -6.11
C LEU A 1 11.55 -7.79 -6.19
N LEU A 2 11.85 -7.08 -7.31
CA LEU A 2 11.76 -5.61 -7.39
C LEU A 2 10.37 -5.04 -7.01
N VAL A 3 9.30 -5.68 -7.43
CA VAL A 3 7.93 -5.24 -7.11
C VAL A 3 7.64 -5.39 -5.61
N MET A 4 8.01 -6.52 -5.01
CA MET A 4 7.83 -6.76 -3.58
C MET A 4 8.63 -5.80 -2.72
N ASP A 5 9.89 -5.51 -3.06
CA ASP A 5 10.75 -4.56 -2.34
C ASP A 5 10.03 -3.19 -2.15
N VAL A 6 9.39 -2.68 -3.20
CA VAL A 6 8.65 -1.41 -3.07
C VAL A 6 7.34 -1.58 -2.29
N ILE A 7 6.60 -2.66 -2.54
CA ILE A 7 5.32 -2.89 -1.84
C ILE A 7 5.55 -2.99 -0.34
N GLU A 8 6.57 -3.73 0.11
CA GLU A 8 6.92 -3.87 1.52
C GLU A 8 7.27 -2.52 2.17
N ARG A 9 8.04 -1.68 1.49
CA ARG A 9 8.36 -0.32 1.97
C ARG A 9 7.12 0.56 2.08
N VAL A 10 6.25 0.50 1.08
CA VAL A 10 4.98 1.24 1.09
C VAL A 10 4.05 0.72 2.19
N GLU A 11 3.97 -0.60 2.36
CA GLU A 11 3.18 -1.24 3.42
C GLU A 11 3.62 -0.74 4.80
N ILE A 12 4.93 -0.77 5.09
CA ILE A 12 5.48 -0.30 6.37
C ILE A 12 5.18 1.19 6.57
N ALA A 13 5.41 2.02 5.56
CA ALA A 13 5.20 3.45 5.67
C ALA A 13 3.73 3.81 5.92
N ILE A 14 2.80 3.22 5.18
CA ILE A 14 1.35 3.43 5.37
C ILE A 14 0.90 2.90 6.73
N LYS A 15 1.35 1.70 7.11
CA LYS A 15 1.04 1.09 8.41
C LYS A 15 1.48 1.99 9.55
N THR A 16 2.71 2.49 9.51
CA THR A 16 3.25 3.40 10.53
C THR A 16 2.41 4.69 10.63
N CYS A 17 2.13 5.35 9.51
CA CYS A 17 1.31 6.56 9.51
C CYS A 17 -0.09 6.30 10.07
N LEU A 18 -0.72 5.19 9.67
CA LEU A 18 -2.06 4.82 10.11
C LEU A 18 -2.11 4.54 11.63
N VAL A 19 -1.13 3.80 12.14
CA VAL A 19 -1.00 3.54 13.58
C VAL A 19 -0.82 4.83 14.36
N ILE A 20 0.05 5.73 13.91
CA ILE A 20 0.30 7.02 14.58
C ILE A 20 -0.97 7.86 14.58
N GLU A 21 -1.57 8.13 13.42
CA GLU A 21 -2.72 9.01 13.31
C GLU A 21 -3.95 8.47 14.07
N HIS A 22 -4.20 7.17 13.98
CA HIS A 22 -5.31 6.53 14.71
C HIS A 22 -5.07 6.54 16.22
N THR A 23 -3.85 6.23 16.67
CA THR A 23 -3.53 6.21 18.09
C THR A 23 -3.56 7.61 18.73
N LEU A 24 -3.08 8.63 18.00
CA LEU A 24 -3.13 10.02 18.47
C LEU A 24 -4.58 10.51 18.64
N GLN A 25 -5.49 10.05 17.80
CA GLN A 25 -6.88 10.47 17.83
C GLN A 25 -7.75 9.66 18.81
N HIS A 26 -7.53 8.35 18.91
CA HIS A 26 -8.42 7.41 19.58
C HIS A 26 -7.75 6.60 20.71
N GLY A 27 -6.45 6.83 20.96
CA GLY A 27 -5.69 6.05 21.94
C GLY A 27 -5.24 4.68 21.41
N PRO A 28 -4.44 3.98 22.24
CA PRO A 28 -3.79 2.72 21.84
C PRO A 28 -4.76 1.57 21.55
N PHE A 29 -5.93 1.58 22.14
CA PHE A 29 -6.96 0.56 21.99
C PHE A 29 -8.19 1.08 21.22
N GLY A 30 -8.11 2.27 20.62
CA GLY A 30 -9.22 2.90 19.93
C GLY A 30 -9.82 2.06 18.79
N TYR A 31 -9.04 1.19 18.17
CA TYR A 31 -9.50 0.28 17.12
C TYR A 31 -10.48 -0.80 17.61
N LEU A 32 -10.56 -1.04 18.91
CA LEU A 32 -11.50 -1.96 19.54
C LEU A 32 -12.93 -1.40 19.57
N ASP A 33 -13.07 -0.09 19.51
CA ASP A 33 -14.37 0.55 19.43
C ASP A 33 -14.76 0.84 17.98
N ARG A 34 -15.88 0.25 17.55
CA ARG A 34 -16.40 0.43 16.18
C ARG A 34 -16.70 1.89 15.86
N VAL A 35 -17.00 2.75 16.85
CA VAL A 35 -17.28 4.16 16.62
C VAL A 35 -16.09 4.87 15.97
N ASN A 36 -14.86 4.43 16.25
CA ASN A 36 -13.62 4.95 15.70
C ASN A 36 -13.28 4.39 14.29
N LEU A 37 -14.13 3.46 13.81
CA LEU A 37 -14.06 2.86 12.49
C LEU A 37 -15.43 2.97 11.79
N PRO A 38 -15.91 4.20 11.53
CA PRO A 38 -17.29 4.46 11.13
C PRO A 38 -17.69 3.81 9.82
N GLY A 39 -16.72 3.46 8.98
CA GLY A 39 -16.98 2.73 7.73
C GLY A 39 -17.28 1.24 7.92
N MET A 40 -17.08 0.66 9.12
CA MET A 40 -17.34 -0.76 9.38
C MET A 40 -18.78 -1.00 9.87
N THR A 41 -19.44 -2.03 9.31
CA THR A 41 -20.61 -2.62 9.96
C THR A 41 -20.19 -3.38 11.24
N ILE A 42 -21.15 -3.74 12.08
CA ILE A 42 -20.89 -4.52 13.31
C ILE A 42 -20.18 -5.84 12.97
N ASP A 43 -20.65 -6.55 11.94
CA ASP A 43 -20.08 -7.84 11.54
C ASP A 43 -18.69 -7.70 10.93
N GLN A 44 -18.44 -6.64 10.15
CA GLN A 44 -17.12 -6.35 9.62
C GLN A 44 -16.12 -6.05 10.73
N HIS A 45 -16.51 -5.25 11.74
CA HIS A 45 -15.66 -4.93 12.86
C HIS A 45 -15.35 -6.17 13.70
N ARG A 46 -16.35 -7.00 14.00
CA ARG A 46 -16.16 -8.29 14.69
C ARG A 46 -15.14 -9.16 13.93
N THR A 47 -15.35 -9.37 12.63
CA THR A 47 -14.42 -10.15 11.79
C THR A 47 -13.02 -9.55 11.75
N PHE A 48 -12.90 -8.23 11.74
CA PHE A 48 -11.62 -7.52 11.79
C PHE A 48 -10.87 -7.81 13.10
N LEU A 49 -11.54 -7.69 14.24
CA LEU A 49 -10.94 -7.99 15.56
C LEU A 49 -10.58 -9.47 15.70
N GLU A 50 -11.43 -10.39 15.23
CA GLU A 50 -11.14 -11.83 15.24
C GLU A 50 -9.87 -12.16 14.47
N LYS A 51 -9.63 -11.54 13.31
CA LYS A 51 -8.40 -11.74 12.53
C LYS A 51 -7.16 -11.26 13.28
N ILE A 52 -7.24 -10.11 13.96
CA ILE A 52 -6.12 -9.58 14.77
C ILE A 52 -5.83 -10.50 15.94
N ARG A 53 -6.86 -10.90 16.70
CA ARG A 53 -6.75 -11.81 17.85
C ARG A 53 -6.18 -13.16 17.45
N ASN A 54 -6.62 -13.71 16.32
CA ASN A 54 -6.06 -14.95 15.77
C ASN A 54 -4.60 -14.77 15.34
N GLY A 55 -4.26 -13.64 14.73
CA GLY A 55 -2.88 -13.29 14.39
C GLY A 55 -2.00 -13.23 15.64
N ALA A 56 -2.44 -12.54 16.67
CA ALA A 56 -1.74 -12.43 17.95
C ALA A 56 -1.59 -13.80 18.64
N LYS A 57 -2.67 -14.60 18.71
CA LYS A 57 -2.65 -15.93 19.32
C LYS A 57 -1.69 -16.90 18.64
N ASN A 58 -1.55 -16.80 17.32
CA ASN A 58 -0.68 -17.68 16.53
C ASN A 58 0.74 -17.09 16.34
N SER A 59 0.98 -15.88 16.83
CA SER A 59 2.27 -15.21 16.74
C SER A 59 3.26 -15.84 17.70
N ARG A 60 4.50 -16.01 17.21
CA ARG A 60 5.65 -16.42 18.02
C ARG A 60 6.62 -15.27 18.25
N GLU A 61 6.21 -14.05 17.90
CA GLU A 61 7.01 -12.86 18.08
C GLU A 61 7.21 -12.58 19.58
N GLU A 62 8.46 -12.30 19.93
CA GLU A 62 8.86 -12.12 21.33
C GLU A 62 8.07 -11.02 22.03
N PHE A 63 7.77 -9.93 21.33
CA PHE A 63 7.01 -8.83 21.88
C PHE A 63 5.56 -9.22 22.25
N VAL A 64 4.91 -10.12 21.47
CA VAL A 64 3.57 -10.62 21.76
C VAL A 64 3.59 -11.52 23.01
N LEU A 65 4.58 -12.43 23.06
CA LEU A 65 4.75 -13.33 24.20
C LEU A 65 5.02 -12.53 25.49
N HIS A 66 5.89 -11.54 25.42
CA HIS A 66 6.20 -10.66 26.55
C HIS A 66 4.99 -9.85 26.99
N PHE A 67 4.24 -9.27 26.06
CA PHE A 67 3.02 -8.52 26.38
C PHE A 67 2.02 -9.40 27.14
N ASN A 68 1.70 -10.58 26.61
CA ASN A 68 0.75 -11.51 27.23
C ASN A 68 1.20 -11.99 28.63
N ALA A 69 2.50 -12.16 28.83
CA ALA A 69 3.04 -12.56 30.13
C ALA A 69 2.99 -11.43 31.18
N LYS A 70 3.18 -10.17 30.72
CA LYS A 70 3.25 -9.01 31.63
C LYS A 70 1.88 -8.39 31.91
N TYR A 71 1.00 -8.34 30.92
CA TYR A 71 -0.31 -7.67 30.99
C TYR A 71 -1.44 -8.68 30.93
N THR A 72 -1.54 -9.51 31.98
CA THR A 72 -2.50 -10.64 32.04
C THR A 72 -3.97 -10.23 32.11
N SER A 73 -4.26 -8.97 32.44
CA SER A 73 -5.62 -8.40 32.42
C SER A 73 -6.05 -7.91 31.04
N GLU A 74 -5.09 -7.69 30.13
CA GLU A 74 -5.36 -7.18 28.79
C GLU A 74 -5.58 -8.35 27.83
N THR A 75 -6.67 -8.32 27.10
CA THR A 75 -7.01 -9.36 26.11
C THR A 75 -6.57 -9.00 24.69
N ASP A 76 -6.33 -7.73 24.44
CA ASP A 76 -6.02 -7.20 23.13
C ASP A 76 -4.72 -6.40 23.15
N LEU A 77 -3.96 -6.48 22.06
CA LEU A 77 -2.72 -5.74 21.89
C LEU A 77 -2.99 -4.24 21.62
N PRO A 78 -2.15 -3.31 22.08
CA PRO A 78 -2.22 -1.93 21.60
C PRO A 78 -1.99 -1.86 20.09
N LEU A 79 -2.56 -0.87 19.40
CA LEU A 79 -2.63 -0.83 17.94
C LEU A 79 -1.26 -0.99 17.25
N TRP A 80 -0.19 -0.41 17.80
CA TRP A 80 1.16 -0.57 17.23
C TRP A 80 1.68 -2.02 17.27
N MET A 81 1.30 -2.81 18.27
CA MET A 81 1.63 -4.23 18.33
C MET A 81 0.66 -5.05 17.47
N ALA A 82 -0.63 -4.71 17.51
CA ALA A 82 -1.65 -5.33 16.66
C ALA A 82 -1.32 -5.18 15.17
N ALA A 83 -0.78 -4.02 14.76
CA ALA A 83 -0.38 -3.76 13.39
C ALA A 83 0.77 -4.66 12.91
N GLU A 84 1.66 -5.11 13.80
CA GLU A 84 2.75 -6.02 13.42
C GLU A 84 2.24 -7.44 13.10
N VAL A 85 1.14 -7.86 13.71
CA VAL A 85 0.51 -9.16 13.40
C VAL A 85 -0.56 -9.06 12.30
N MET A 86 -0.89 -7.86 11.85
CA MET A 86 -1.83 -7.66 10.73
C MET A 86 -1.18 -8.00 9.39
N THR A 87 -1.98 -8.61 8.51
CA THR A 87 -1.65 -8.71 7.08
C THR A 87 -1.84 -7.37 6.38
N PHE A 88 -1.32 -7.21 5.16
CA PHE A 88 -1.61 -6.04 4.32
C PHE A 88 -3.12 -5.80 4.17
N GLY A 89 -3.91 -6.86 3.96
CA GLY A 89 -5.37 -6.76 3.90
C GLY A 89 -6.01 -6.29 5.19
N GLY A 90 -5.45 -6.63 6.36
CA GLY A 90 -5.88 -6.13 7.67
C GLY A 90 -5.61 -4.63 7.82
N MET A 91 -4.40 -4.19 7.47
CA MET A 91 -4.02 -2.78 7.44
C MET A 91 -4.90 -1.98 6.47
N LEU A 92 -5.12 -2.51 5.26
CA LEU A 92 -6.02 -1.89 4.28
C LEU A 92 -7.45 -1.78 4.80
N SER A 93 -7.94 -2.80 5.52
CA SER A 93 -9.26 -2.74 6.15
C SER A 93 -9.33 -1.63 7.20
N LEU A 94 -8.31 -1.50 8.04
CA LEU A 94 -8.21 -0.40 9.01
C LEU A 94 -8.23 0.97 8.33
N PHE A 95 -7.41 1.17 7.28
CA PHE A 95 -7.36 2.42 6.52
C PHE A 95 -8.71 2.77 5.88
N ARG A 96 -9.33 1.83 5.19
CA ARG A 96 -10.61 2.04 4.47
C ARG A 96 -11.74 2.50 5.38
N HIS A 97 -11.75 2.01 6.61
CA HIS A 97 -12.85 2.24 7.54
C HIS A 97 -12.54 3.26 8.64
N ALA A 98 -11.29 3.75 8.71
CA ALA A 98 -10.93 4.90 9.54
C ALA A 98 -11.72 6.14 9.14
N ASP A 99 -11.85 7.08 10.04
CA ASP A 99 -12.54 8.32 9.73
C ASP A 99 -11.82 9.12 8.61
N LYS A 100 -12.59 10.01 7.98
CA LYS A 100 -12.10 10.75 6.80
C LYS A 100 -10.93 11.68 7.12
N ALA A 101 -10.83 12.16 8.37
CA ALA A 101 -9.75 13.05 8.78
C ALA A 101 -8.42 12.30 8.79
N ILE A 102 -8.38 11.10 9.37
CA ILE A 102 -7.20 10.21 9.38
C ILE A 102 -6.80 9.85 7.94
N LYS A 103 -7.76 9.35 7.14
CA LYS A 103 -7.49 8.99 5.73
C LYS A 103 -6.93 10.18 4.94
N GLY A 104 -7.52 11.36 5.11
CA GLY A 104 -7.08 12.59 4.43
C GLY A 104 -5.67 13.02 4.80
N LYS A 105 -5.31 12.98 6.09
CA LYS A 105 -3.96 13.28 6.55
C LYS A 105 -2.92 12.34 5.93
N ILE A 106 -3.19 11.04 5.96
CA ILE A 106 -2.29 10.04 5.38
C ILE A 106 -2.15 10.24 3.88
N ALA A 107 -3.26 10.42 3.15
CA ALA A 107 -3.24 10.63 1.70
C ALA A 107 -2.48 11.90 1.29
N ALA A 108 -2.58 12.97 2.09
CA ALA A 108 -1.84 14.22 1.87
C ALA A 108 -0.32 14.03 1.90
N MET A 109 0.20 13.11 2.72
CA MET A 109 1.64 12.78 2.75
C MET A 109 2.13 12.20 1.41
N TYR A 110 1.24 11.54 0.68
CA TYR A 110 1.49 11.01 -0.66
C TYR A 110 1.06 11.97 -1.78
N GLY A 111 0.54 13.14 -1.41
CA GLY A 111 0.14 14.19 -2.36
C GLY A 111 -1.10 13.83 -3.19
N VAL A 112 -1.98 12.96 -2.70
CA VAL A 112 -3.21 12.52 -3.39
C VAL A 112 -4.43 12.63 -2.48
N SER A 113 -5.64 12.41 -3.00
CA SER A 113 -6.84 12.28 -2.16
C SER A 113 -6.93 10.90 -1.52
N ASP A 114 -7.70 10.80 -0.44
CA ASP A 114 -7.95 9.57 0.30
C ASP A 114 -8.56 8.47 -0.61
N ASP A 115 -9.50 8.82 -1.50
CA ASP A 115 -10.09 7.87 -2.46
C ASP A 115 -9.04 7.31 -3.44
N VAL A 116 -8.13 8.16 -3.91
CA VAL A 116 -7.05 7.74 -4.81
C VAL A 116 -6.08 6.82 -4.07
N LEU A 117 -5.66 7.18 -2.85
CA LEU A 117 -4.76 6.34 -2.06
C LEU A 117 -5.42 5.00 -1.73
N GLU A 118 -6.69 4.98 -1.34
CA GLU A 118 -7.44 3.75 -1.07
C GLU A 118 -7.45 2.82 -2.29
N SER A 119 -7.76 3.36 -3.47
CA SER A 119 -7.73 2.61 -4.73
C SER A 119 -6.35 2.03 -5.03
N TRP A 120 -5.30 2.79 -4.77
CA TRP A 120 -3.92 2.34 -4.95
C TRP A 120 -3.56 1.19 -4.02
N LEU A 121 -3.91 1.31 -2.74
CA LEU A 121 -3.66 0.26 -1.75
C LEU A 121 -4.43 -1.03 -2.06
N LEU A 122 -5.65 -0.93 -2.59
CA LEU A 122 -6.41 -2.09 -3.07
C LEU A 122 -5.66 -2.82 -4.19
N THR A 123 -5.14 -2.08 -5.18
CA THR A 123 -4.36 -2.65 -6.27
C THR A 123 -3.06 -3.27 -5.76
N LEU A 124 -2.35 -2.58 -4.87
CA LEU A 124 -1.11 -3.10 -4.28
C LEU A 124 -1.34 -4.37 -3.46
N ASN A 125 -2.47 -4.48 -2.74
CA ASN A 125 -2.83 -5.70 -2.02
C ASN A 125 -3.03 -6.89 -2.99
N VAL A 126 -3.66 -6.66 -4.13
CA VAL A 126 -3.80 -7.69 -5.18
C VAL A 126 -2.45 -8.10 -5.73
N VAL A 127 -1.60 -7.13 -6.09
CA VAL A 127 -0.25 -7.39 -6.64
C VAL A 127 0.64 -8.09 -5.61
N ARG A 128 0.62 -7.65 -4.36
CA ARG A 128 1.35 -8.26 -3.25
C ARG A 128 0.97 -9.74 -3.09
N ASN A 129 -0.32 -10.04 -3.08
CA ASN A 129 -0.79 -11.42 -2.96
C ASN A 129 -0.39 -12.29 -4.16
N MET A 130 -0.43 -11.73 -5.38
CA MET A 130 0.11 -12.43 -6.56
C MET A 130 1.60 -12.76 -6.38
N CYS A 131 2.41 -11.81 -5.91
CA CYS A 131 3.83 -12.04 -5.66
C CYS A 131 4.06 -13.07 -4.56
N ALA A 132 3.33 -12.99 -3.44
CA ALA A 132 3.44 -13.90 -2.32
C ALA A 132 3.08 -15.35 -2.69
N HIS A 133 2.16 -15.53 -3.63
CA HIS A 133 1.78 -16.83 -4.17
C HIS A 133 2.57 -17.22 -5.45
N HIS A 134 3.70 -16.56 -5.72
CA HIS A 134 4.55 -16.83 -6.87
C HIS A 134 3.83 -16.75 -8.23
N ALA A 135 2.71 -16.01 -8.30
CA ALA A 135 1.97 -15.85 -9.54
C ALA A 135 2.72 -14.91 -10.49
N ARG A 136 2.59 -15.18 -11.79
CA ARG A 136 3.20 -14.36 -12.83
C ARG A 136 2.57 -12.98 -12.90
N LEU A 137 3.38 -11.91 -12.78
CA LEU A 137 2.95 -10.52 -12.98
C LEU A 137 3.09 -10.05 -14.43
N TRP A 138 4.08 -10.59 -15.15
CA TRP A 138 4.35 -10.21 -16.54
C TRP A 138 3.09 -10.39 -17.40
N ASN A 139 2.78 -9.39 -18.22
CA ASN A 139 1.59 -9.35 -19.08
C ASN A 139 0.25 -9.57 -18.33
N ARG A 140 0.19 -9.18 -17.05
CA ARG A 140 -1.06 -9.23 -16.28
C ARG A 140 -1.92 -8.02 -16.59
N GLY A 141 -3.20 -8.25 -16.93
CA GLY A 141 -4.23 -7.22 -16.99
C GLY A 141 -4.94 -7.07 -15.65
N PHE A 142 -5.43 -5.87 -15.38
CA PHE A 142 -6.20 -5.52 -14.18
C PHE A 142 -7.61 -5.03 -14.54
N ALA A 143 -8.14 -5.44 -15.70
CA ALA A 143 -9.49 -5.08 -16.13
C ALA A 143 -10.53 -5.42 -15.06
N GLY A 144 -11.40 -4.45 -14.73
CA GLY A 144 -12.37 -4.53 -13.63
C GLY A 144 -11.76 -4.33 -12.23
N LYS A 145 -10.45 -4.01 -12.15
CA LYS A 145 -9.72 -3.70 -10.91
C LYS A 145 -8.73 -2.57 -11.14
N GLU A 146 -9.10 -1.63 -11.99
CA GLU A 146 -8.29 -0.48 -12.37
C GLU A 146 -8.10 0.42 -11.14
N PHE A 147 -6.88 0.91 -10.94
CA PHE A 147 -6.64 1.90 -9.90
C PHE A 147 -7.07 3.31 -10.35
N ALA A 148 -7.44 4.16 -9.41
CA ALA A 148 -7.81 5.55 -9.68
C ALA A 148 -6.59 6.36 -10.14
N VAL A 149 -6.66 6.93 -11.35
CA VAL A 149 -5.65 7.88 -11.82
C VAL A 149 -5.98 9.27 -11.26
N PRO A 150 -5.02 9.98 -10.64
CA PRO A 150 -5.24 11.31 -10.09
C PRO A 150 -5.70 12.30 -11.17
N ARG A 151 -6.51 13.28 -10.80
CA ARG A 151 -7.09 14.25 -11.74
C ARG A 151 -6.00 15.07 -12.45
N LYS A 152 -6.10 15.22 -13.77
CA LYS A 152 -5.09 15.85 -14.62
C LYS A 152 -4.68 17.26 -14.17
N HIS A 153 -5.63 18.10 -13.78
CA HIS A 153 -5.34 19.48 -13.37
C HIS A 153 -4.51 19.59 -12.09
N LYS A 154 -4.55 18.56 -11.21
CA LYS A 154 -3.74 18.49 -9.98
C LYS A 154 -2.47 17.67 -10.15
N HIS A 155 -2.50 16.70 -11.04
CA HIS A 155 -1.42 15.71 -11.22
C HIS A 155 -1.12 15.49 -12.71
N PRO A 156 -0.64 16.51 -13.45
CA PRO A 156 -0.40 16.41 -14.89
C PRO A 156 0.61 15.31 -15.24
N ALA A 157 1.54 14.99 -14.35
CA ALA A 157 2.56 13.95 -14.55
C ALA A 157 1.99 12.55 -14.87
N TRP A 158 0.75 12.27 -14.50
CA TRP A 158 0.05 11.02 -14.80
C TRP A 158 -0.56 10.99 -16.20
N HIS A 159 -0.58 12.13 -16.91
CA HIS A 159 -1.32 12.30 -18.16
C HIS A 159 -0.49 12.80 -19.32
N VAL A 160 0.58 13.55 -19.03
CA VAL A 160 1.40 14.17 -20.09
C VAL A 160 2.89 14.13 -19.68
N PRO A 161 3.81 13.92 -20.62
CA PRO A 161 3.60 13.63 -22.04
C PRO A 161 3.01 12.24 -22.32
N VAL A 162 3.07 11.32 -21.37
CA VAL A 162 2.56 9.95 -21.45
C VAL A 162 1.35 9.78 -20.53
N ALA A 163 0.23 9.32 -21.08
CA ALA A 163 -0.91 8.90 -20.29
C ALA A 163 -0.63 7.53 -19.66
N VAL A 164 -0.70 7.45 -18.32
CA VAL A 164 -0.43 6.21 -17.58
C VAL A 164 -1.69 5.33 -17.60
N PRO A 165 -1.64 4.13 -18.20
CA PRO A 165 -2.76 3.18 -18.16
C PRO A 165 -2.92 2.64 -16.74
N ASN A 166 -4.16 2.41 -16.31
CA ASN A 166 -4.47 1.92 -14.97
C ASN A 166 -4.91 0.45 -14.93
N ASP A 167 -4.92 -0.21 -16.06
CA ASP A 167 -5.35 -1.60 -16.26
C ASP A 167 -4.20 -2.56 -16.64
N ARG A 168 -2.95 -2.05 -16.69
CA ARG A 168 -1.76 -2.81 -17.12
C ARG A 168 -0.61 -2.66 -16.13
N MET A 169 0.37 -3.56 -16.24
CA MET A 169 1.55 -3.57 -15.38
C MET A 169 2.36 -2.28 -15.44
N PHE A 170 2.46 -1.61 -16.58
CA PHE A 170 3.13 -0.31 -16.65
C PHE A 170 2.51 0.70 -15.68
N GLY A 171 1.18 0.75 -15.60
CA GLY A 171 0.48 1.60 -14.64
C GLY A 171 0.83 1.26 -13.20
N VAL A 172 0.81 -0.03 -12.84
CA VAL A 172 1.19 -0.49 -11.49
C VAL A 172 2.64 -0.15 -11.16
N LEU A 173 3.57 -0.36 -12.10
CA LEU A 173 4.98 0.00 -11.93
C LEU A 173 5.18 1.51 -11.78
N THR A 174 4.40 2.31 -12.51
CA THR A 174 4.41 3.77 -12.40
C THR A 174 3.86 4.23 -11.05
N LEU A 175 2.80 3.57 -10.55
CA LEU A 175 2.27 3.79 -9.22
C LEU A 175 3.32 3.48 -8.14
N LEU A 176 3.98 2.33 -8.24
CA LEU A 176 5.06 1.96 -7.34
C LEU A 176 6.22 2.97 -7.39
N ARG A 177 6.63 3.40 -8.58
CA ARG A 177 7.67 4.44 -8.74
C ARG A 177 7.29 5.76 -8.08
N TYR A 178 6.02 6.16 -8.23
CA TYR A 178 5.50 7.37 -7.58
C TYR A 178 5.55 7.27 -6.05
N LEU A 179 5.01 6.19 -5.48
CA LEU A 179 5.00 5.95 -4.05
C LEU A 179 6.42 5.81 -3.48
N GLN A 180 7.29 5.08 -4.18
CA GLN A 180 8.71 4.93 -3.82
C GLN A 180 9.42 6.28 -3.69
N GLY A 181 9.14 7.21 -4.60
CA GLY A 181 9.70 8.56 -4.54
C GLY A 181 9.24 9.37 -3.31
N ARG A 182 8.14 8.99 -2.66
CA ARG A 182 7.64 9.61 -1.42
C ARG A 182 8.17 8.91 -0.17
N VAL A 183 8.28 7.58 -0.21
CA VAL A 183 8.67 6.75 0.94
C VAL A 183 10.19 6.69 1.09
N ALA A 184 10.91 6.55 0.00
CA ALA A 184 12.37 6.43 -0.01
C ALA A 184 12.95 7.11 -1.27
N PRO A 185 13.01 8.44 -1.31
CA PRO A 185 13.45 9.21 -2.48
C PRO A 185 14.88 8.89 -2.91
N GLN A 186 15.73 8.46 -1.97
CA GLN A 186 17.13 8.05 -2.23
C GLN A 186 17.26 6.65 -2.85
N SER A 187 16.16 5.92 -3.03
CA SER A 187 16.20 4.56 -3.57
C SER A 187 16.58 4.55 -5.05
N GLN A 188 17.46 3.64 -5.41
CA GLN A 188 17.86 3.37 -6.79
C GLN A 188 16.98 2.29 -7.46
N TRP A 189 15.74 2.14 -7.01
CA TRP A 189 14.84 1.12 -7.52
C TRP A 189 14.57 1.26 -9.03
N ASP A 190 14.34 2.46 -9.49
CA ASP A 190 14.09 2.76 -10.90
C ASP A 190 15.32 2.47 -11.77
N GLU A 191 16.53 2.70 -11.28
CA GLU A 191 17.77 2.33 -11.99
C GLU A 191 17.91 0.81 -12.10
N ARG A 192 17.66 0.07 -11.01
CA ARG A 192 17.64 -1.40 -11.03
C ARG A 192 16.59 -1.95 -11.98
N PHE A 193 15.40 -1.31 -12.01
CA PHE A 193 14.34 -1.71 -12.92
C PHE A 193 14.72 -1.44 -14.39
N ARG A 194 15.28 -0.27 -14.71
CA ARG A 194 15.78 0.06 -16.07
C ARG A 194 16.89 -0.89 -16.49
N LYS A 195 17.84 -1.18 -15.60
CA LYS A 195 18.91 -2.14 -15.85
C LYS A 195 18.34 -3.53 -16.19
N LEU A 196 17.33 -4.00 -15.45
CA LEU A 196 16.66 -5.27 -15.75
C LEU A 196 16.12 -5.31 -17.19
N LEU A 197 15.47 -4.23 -17.64
CA LEU A 197 14.96 -4.16 -19.02
C LEU A 197 16.08 -4.09 -20.07
N THR A 198 17.18 -3.42 -19.75
CA THR A 198 18.36 -3.33 -20.62
C THR A 198 19.08 -4.67 -20.74
N ASP A 199 19.22 -5.40 -19.63
CA ASP A 199 19.87 -6.72 -19.59
C ASP A 199 19.01 -7.79 -20.30
N HIS A 200 17.71 -7.56 -20.46
CA HIS A 200 16.76 -8.49 -21.07
C HIS A 200 15.93 -7.85 -22.20
N PRO A 201 16.55 -7.40 -23.29
CA PRO A 201 15.86 -6.64 -24.35
C PRO A 201 14.80 -7.47 -25.11
N ALA A 202 14.85 -8.78 -25.01
CA ALA A 202 13.87 -9.67 -25.60
C ALA A 202 12.50 -9.67 -24.89
N ILE A 203 12.40 -9.05 -23.72
CA ILE A 203 11.11 -8.96 -23.00
C ILE A 203 10.17 -8.03 -23.76
N PRO A 204 9.00 -8.50 -24.23
CA PRO A 204 8.07 -7.67 -24.97
C PRO A 204 7.28 -6.76 -24.04
N ILE A 205 7.88 -5.67 -23.55
CA ILE A 205 7.30 -4.76 -22.55
C ILE A 205 6.02 -4.08 -23.04
N HIS A 206 5.80 -3.97 -24.36
CA HIS A 206 4.55 -3.46 -24.91
C HIS A 206 3.33 -4.31 -24.47
N LEU A 207 3.48 -5.63 -24.28
CA LEU A 207 2.43 -6.50 -23.76
C LEU A 207 2.10 -6.19 -22.27
N MET A 208 3.00 -5.52 -21.57
CA MET A 208 2.78 -5.04 -20.20
C MET A 208 2.14 -3.64 -20.17
N GLY A 209 1.82 -3.07 -21.33
CA GLY A 209 1.22 -1.75 -21.47
C GLY A 209 2.23 -0.59 -21.47
N PHE A 210 3.53 -0.88 -21.69
CA PHE A 210 4.51 0.18 -21.87
C PHE A 210 4.32 0.88 -23.22
N PRO A 211 4.06 2.19 -23.25
CA PRO A 211 4.10 2.94 -24.50
C PRO A 211 5.53 3.06 -25.02
N ALA A 212 5.70 3.28 -26.34
CA ALA A 212 7.02 3.33 -26.95
C ALA A 212 7.92 4.44 -26.33
N ASP A 213 7.30 5.51 -25.92
CA ASP A 213 7.94 6.69 -25.32
C ASP A 213 7.87 6.73 -23.78
N TRP A 214 7.66 5.59 -23.12
CA TRP A 214 7.45 5.51 -21.67
C TRP A 214 8.54 6.20 -20.84
N MET A 215 9.76 6.28 -21.34
CA MET A 215 10.86 6.99 -20.67
C MET A 215 10.65 8.50 -20.59
N THR A 216 9.77 9.06 -21.43
CA THR A 216 9.40 10.48 -21.38
C THR A 216 8.33 10.77 -20.33
N CYS A 217 7.70 9.72 -19.76
CA CYS A 217 6.73 9.88 -18.68
C CYS A 217 7.34 10.65 -17.50
N ALA A 218 6.66 11.70 -17.06
CA ALA A 218 7.19 12.62 -16.05
C ALA A 218 7.53 11.93 -14.72
N ILE A 219 6.78 10.88 -14.33
CA ILE A 219 7.03 10.10 -13.11
C ILE A 219 8.32 9.27 -13.22
N TRP A 220 8.71 8.88 -14.44
CA TRP A 220 9.91 8.09 -14.72
C TRP A 220 11.15 8.94 -15.03
N LYS A 221 11.02 10.24 -15.18
CA LYS A 221 12.18 11.12 -15.33
C LYS A 221 13.00 11.13 -14.04
N LYS A 222 14.33 11.13 -14.15
CA LYS A 222 15.19 11.36 -12.99
C LYS A 222 14.83 12.74 -12.41
N GLN A 223 14.51 12.79 -11.14
CA GLN A 223 14.47 14.07 -10.44
C GLN A 223 15.93 14.58 -10.41
N THR A 224 16.20 15.63 -11.13
CA THR A 224 17.46 16.37 -10.99
C THR A 224 17.41 16.99 -9.61
N THR A 225 18.19 16.43 -8.69
CA THR A 225 18.52 17.04 -7.37
C THR A 225 19.23 18.34 -7.59
#